data_af55937056d8dca28bd4cd422d0e52f6
#
_entry.id   af55937056d8dca28bd4cd422d0e52f6
#
_cell.length_a   1.000
_cell.length_b   1.000
_cell.length_c   1.000
_cell.angle_alpha   90.00
_cell.angle_beta   90.00
_cell.angle_gamma   90.00
#
_symmetry.space_group_name_H-M   'P 1'
#
loop_
_entity.id
_entity.type
_entity.pdbx_description
1 polymer ?
#
loop_
_entity_poly.entity_id
_entity_poly.type
_entity_poly.pdbx_seq_one_letter_code
_entity_poly.pdbx_strand_id
1 'polypeptide(L)'
;MASASAAPAASVPWYKEPTKDQWYAYVAAWLGWTLDAFDFTVFLLIMVPIAKEFNVPLTDVAIVFTITLWMRLVGATAAGWMADRWGRKTPLMISILWFSVCNFIAGFSPTFWFLLLFRALLGIGMGAEWPCGAALAMEQWPIRSRGFMSGVLQGSWGLGFLLSSACYWLLFDRFGWRGMLWIGIAPALAIVYVRFFVKEPEVWVENNRLQKAENRVVKAPLAAIFRRGIIGNVLNACWFQCAGFVAYYSINALFATHLQADLHLSTALIATPIMLANVLVFLASSSWGIFSDRFGRRWAMIIPGLISIVIVPIYLLSQDTLVIVGGFVIIGLFAGGGMYGQVPAYLNERYPTEVRATAAAFSYHVGAIAGGLVPPILTYFATNPSWKLGFAIPMMIGALFGLVNFVVALLLGPETKGVEMVPDLVIA
;
A
#
# COMPACT_ATOMS: atom_id res chain seq x y z
N MET A 1 41.75 -42.94 -0.86
CA MET A 1 40.51 -42.73 -1.64
C MET A 1 40.06 -41.30 -1.38
N ALA A 2 40.29 -40.39 -2.35
CA ALA A 2 39.90 -38.99 -2.25
C ALA A 2 38.41 -38.90 -2.53
N SER A 3 37.64 -38.34 -1.58
CA SER A 3 36.23 -38.03 -1.77
C SER A 3 36.12 -36.91 -2.81
N ALA A 4 35.55 -37.23 -3.97
CA ALA A 4 35.18 -36.22 -4.96
C ALA A 4 34.18 -35.24 -4.31
N SER A 5 34.63 -34.00 -4.09
CA SER A 5 33.77 -32.92 -3.71
C SER A 5 32.77 -32.70 -4.86
N ALA A 6 31.50 -33.03 -4.62
CA ALA A 6 30.44 -32.73 -5.56
C ALA A 6 30.44 -31.22 -5.81
N ALA A 7 30.63 -30.81 -7.07
CA ALA A 7 30.50 -29.42 -7.47
C ALA A 7 29.13 -28.86 -7.02
N PRO A 8 29.07 -27.64 -6.47
CA PRO A 8 27.79 -27.07 -6.06
C PRO A 8 26.87 -27.01 -7.29
N ALA A 9 25.69 -27.62 -7.16
CA ALA A 9 24.67 -27.60 -8.20
C ALA A 9 24.47 -26.14 -8.64
N ALA A 10 24.56 -25.87 -9.95
CA ALA A 10 24.38 -24.54 -10.51
C ALA A 10 23.06 -23.97 -10.00
N SER A 11 23.11 -22.88 -9.25
CA SER A 11 21.91 -22.27 -8.64
C SER A 11 20.94 -21.85 -9.74
N VAL A 12 19.75 -22.44 -9.75
CA VAL A 12 18.69 -22.07 -10.70
C VAL A 12 18.48 -20.54 -10.62
N PRO A 13 18.41 -19.83 -11.76
CA PRO A 13 18.08 -18.40 -11.75
C PRO A 13 16.77 -18.14 -11.01
N TRP A 14 16.70 -17.10 -10.20
CA TRP A 14 15.53 -16.78 -9.36
C TRP A 14 14.20 -16.74 -10.09
N TYR A 15 14.20 -16.31 -11.37
CA TYR A 15 12.98 -16.23 -12.21
C TYR A 15 12.53 -17.57 -12.79
N LYS A 16 13.35 -18.62 -12.71
CA LYS A 16 13.03 -20.00 -13.11
C LYS A 16 12.62 -20.88 -11.93
N GLU A 17 12.84 -20.41 -10.71
CA GLU A 17 12.51 -21.12 -9.49
C GLU A 17 10.98 -21.20 -9.28
N PRO A 18 10.18 -20.12 -9.48
CA PRO A 18 8.75 -20.18 -9.30
C PRO A 18 8.05 -20.99 -10.41
N THR A 19 7.00 -21.71 -10.03
CA THR A 19 6.11 -22.41 -10.97
C THR A 19 5.25 -21.43 -11.76
N LYS A 20 4.61 -21.90 -12.83
CA LYS A 20 3.65 -21.10 -13.61
C LYS A 20 2.48 -20.62 -12.74
N ASP A 21 1.96 -21.46 -11.86
CA ASP A 21 0.85 -21.09 -10.96
C ASP A 21 1.24 -19.99 -9.99
N GLN A 22 2.46 -20.01 -9.47
CA GLN A 22 3.02 -18.95 -8.61
C GLN A 22 3.16 -17.63 -9.37
N TRP A 23 3.60 -17.66 -10.63
CA TRP A 23 3.62 -16.48 -11.49
C TRP A 23 2.22 -15.93 -11.76
N TYR A 24 1.24 -16.78 -12.05
CA TYR A 24 -0.14 -16.34 -12.25
C TYR A 24 -0.73 -15.68 -11.02
N ALA A 25 -0.49 -16.24 -9.83
CA ALA A 25 -0.93 -15.65 -8.57
C ALA A 25 -0.26 -14.30 -8.29
N TYR A 26 1.05 -14.21 -8.55
CA TYR A 26 1.80 -12.98 -8.38
C TYR A 26 1.33 -11.86 -9.33
N VAL A 27 1.17 -12.16 -10.62
CA VAL A 27 0.70 -11.19 -11.60
C VAL A 27 -0.71 -10.71 -11.27
N ALA A 28 -1.58 -11.59 -10.76
CA ALA A 28 -2.91 -11.18 -10.29
C ALA A 28 -2.86 -10.17 -9.17
N ALA A 29 -2.03 -10.41 -8.15
CA ALA A 29 -1.83 -9.49 -7.02
C ALA A 29 -1.20 -8.16 -7.48
N TRP A 30 -0.21 -8.22 -8.37
CA TRP A 30 0.46 -7.05 -8.93
C TRP A 30 -0.49 -6.17 -9.76
N LEU A 31 -1.32 -6.79 -10.61
CA LEU A 31 -2.35 -6.09 -11.38
C LEU A 31 -3.40 -5.47 -10.45
N GLY A 32 -3.89 -6.24 -9.46
CA GLY A 32 -4.86 -5.76 -8.49
C GLY A 32 -4.36 -4.50 -7.78
N TRP A 33 -3.15 -4.54 -7.22
CA TRP A 33 -2.56 -3.40 -6.53
C TRP A 33 -2.28 -2.20 -7.43
N THR A 34 -1.86 -2.43 -8.68
CA THR A 34 -1.69 -1.37 -9.69
C THR A 34 -3.02 -0.68 -10.00
N LEU A 35 -4.08 -1.47 -10.18
CA LEU A 35 -5.42 -0.97 -10.53
C LEU A 35 -6.11 -0.31 -9.33
N ASP A 36 -5.88 -0.80 -8.10
CA ASP A 36 -6.30 -0.13 -6.87
C ASP A 36 -5.67 1.27 -6.77
N ALA A 37 -4.36 1.36 -7.00
CA ALA A 37 -3.64 2.63 -7.04
C ALA A 37 -4.16 3.56 -8.14
N PHE A 38 -4.48 3.04 -9.32
CA PHE A 38 -5.09 3.80 -10.41
C PHE A 38 -6.41 4.44 -9.99
N ASP A 39 -7.37 3.65 -9.49
CA ASP A 39 -8.69 4.14 -9.09
C ASP A 39 -8.64 5.12 -7.93
N PHE A 40 -7.72 4.91 -6.99
CA PHE A 40 -7.50 5.79 -5.86
C PHE A 40 -6.93 7.15 -6.29
N THR A 41 -5.93 7.13 -7.17
CA THR A 41 -5.21 8.35 -7.58
C THR A 41 -5.97 9.16 -8.63
N VAL A 42 -6.79 8.53 -9.46
CA VAL A 42 -7.72 9.25 -10.37
C VAL A 42 -8.54 10.28 -9.60
N PHE A 43 -9.06 9.92 -8.42
CA PHE A 43 -9.89 10.84 -7.63
C PHE A 43 -9.15 12.10 -7.22
N LEU A 44 -7.85 11.99 -6.91
CA LEU A 44 -7.02 13.16 -6.55
C LEU A 44 -6.92 14.17 -7.70
N LEU A 45 -6.90 13.69 -8.93
CA LEU A 45 -6.79 14.54 -10.13
C LEU A 45 -8.10 15.27 -10.48
N ILE A 46 -9.24 14.74 -10.01
CA ILE A 46 -10.56 15.27 -10.38
C ILE A 46 -11.29 16.00 -9.23
N MET A 47 -10.65 16.23 -8.09
CA MET A 47 -11.27 16.88 -6.93
C MET A 47 -11.76 18.29 -7.23
N VAL A 48 -10.98 19.07 -7.96
CA VAL A 48 -11.33 20.47 -8.28
C VAL A 48 -12.56 20.57 -9.20
N PRO A 49 -12.66 19.82 -10.32
CA PRO A 49 -13.87 19.82 -11.14
C PRO A 49 -15.10 19.32 -10.38
N ILE A 50 -14.97 18.35 -9.48
CA ILE A 50 -16.07 17.88 -8.62
C ILE A 50 -16.57 19.00 -7.71
N ALA A 51 -15.65 19.69 -7.01
CA ALA A 51 -15.97 20.80 -6.13
C ALA A 51 -16.73 21.91 -6.87
N LYS A 52 -16.30 22.25 -8.08
CA LYS A 52 -16.94 23.26 -8.92
C LYS A 52 -18.34 22.84 -9.36
N GLU A 53 -18.53 21.60 -9.79
CA GLU A 53 -19.82 21.16 -10.32
C GLU A 53 -20.89 21.05 -9.23
N PHE A 54 -20.53 20.52 -8.06
CA PHE A 54 -21.46 20.41 -6.93
C PHE A 54 -21.55 21.68 -6.09
N ASN A 55 -20.76 22.71 -6.41
CA ASN A 55 -20.68 23.96 -5.65
C ASN A 55 -20.43 23.75 -4.15
N VAL A 56 -19.47 22.86 -3.86
CA VAL A 56 -19.03 22.53 -2.48
C VAL A 56 -17.58 22.98 -2.28
N PRO A 57 -17.18 23.30 -1.04
CA PRO A 57 -15.78 23.57 -0.72
C PRO A 57 -14.88 22.40 -1.10
N LEU A 58 -13.66 22.69 -1.53
CA LEU A 58 -12.66 21.63 -1.83
C LEU A 58 -12.35 20.77 -0.61
N THR A 59 -12.46 21.32 0.60
CA THR A 59 -12.34 20.61 1.86
C THR A 59 -13.34 19.46 1.99
N ASP A 60 -14.58 19.66 1.52
CA ASP A 60 -15.61 18.62 1.60
C ASP A 60 -15.30 17.48 0.63
N VAL A 61 -14.76 17.81 -0.55
CA VAL A 61 -14.28 16.77 -1.49
C VAL A 61 -13.06 16.04 -0.92
N ALA A 62 -12.18 16.72 -0.18
CA ALA A 62 -11.09 16.09 0.54
C ALA A 62 -11.57 15.12 1.65
N ILE A 63 -12.68 15.44 2.31
CA ILE A 63 -13.31 14.53 3.30
C ILE A 63 -13.77 13.23 2.62
N VAL A 64 -14.24 13.26 1.38
CA VAL A 64 -14.57 12.05 0.61
C VAL A 64 -13.37 11.10 0.53
N PHE A 65 -12.17 11.65 0.30
CA PHE A 65 -10.93 10.89 0.28
C PHE A 65 -10.61 10.26 1.66
N THR A 66 -10.74 11.03 2.72
CA THR A 66 -10.54 10.55 4.11
C THR A 66 -11.50 9.40 4.44
N ILE A 67 -12.79 9.57 4.12
CA ILE A 67 -13.80 8.54 4.36
C ILE A 67 -13.47 7.26 3.55
N THR A 68 -13.06 7.40 2.30
CA THR A 68 -12.63 6.26 1.48
C THR A 68 -11.48 5.49 2.15
N LEU A 69 -10.48 6.18 2.71
CA LEU A 69 -9.37 5.56 3.44
C LEU A 69 -9.82 4.85 4.72
N TRP A 70 -10.73 5.47 5.49
CA TRP A 70 -11.21 4.86 6.73
C TRP A 70 -12.06 3.62 6.48
N MET A 71 -12.90 3.66 5.45
CA MET A 71 -13.71 2.51 5.06
C MET A 71 -12.88 1.31 4.57
N ARG A 72 -11.63 1.54 4.15
CA ARG A 72 -10.70 0.46 3.84
C ARG A 72 -10.42 -0.46 5.03
N LEU A 73 -10.39 0.05 6.27
CA LEU A 73 -10.20 -0.82 7.44
C LEU A 73 -11.36 -1.80 7.61
N VAL A 74 -12.60 -1.34 7.39
CA VAL A 74 -13.79 -2.20 7.45
C VAL A 74 -13.70 -3.32 6.42
N GLY A 75 -13.42 -2.95 5.17
CA GLY A 75 -13.28 -3.90 4.07
C GLY A 75 -12.11 -4.86 4.26
N ALA A 76 -10.95 -4.36 4.68
CA ALA A 76 -9.77 -5.16 4.93
C ALA A 76 -9.97 -6.20 6.04
N THR A 77 -10.63 -5.81 7.13
CA THR A 77 -10.92 -6.70 8.24
C THR A 77 -11.88 -7.82 7.82
N ALA A 78 -12.95 -7.46 7.10
CA ALA A 78 -13.91 -8.43 6.57
C ALA A 78 -13.24 -9.38 5.57
N ALA A 79 -12.47 -8.86 4.64
CA ALA A 79 -11.79 -9.66 3.62
C ALA A 79 -10.66 -10.52 4.18
N GLY A 80 -9.92 -10.04 5.16
CA GLY A 80 -8.93 -10.85 5.87
C GLY A 80 -9.59 -12.08 6.51
N TRP A 81 -10.71 -11.87 7.21
CA TRP A 81 -11.51 -12.97 7.76
C TRP A 81 -11.99 -13.93 6.67
N MET A 82 -12.51 -13.41 5.55
CA MET A 82 -12.92 -14.24 4.42
C MET A 82 -11.74 -15.01 3.81
N ALA A 83 -10.59 -14.34 3.67
CA ALA A 83 -9.39 -14.93 3.08
C ALA A 83 -8.82 -16.07 3.93
N ASP A 84 -8.82 -15.94 5.24
CA ASP A 84 -8.36 -17.00 6.13
C ASP A 84 -9.31 -18.21 6.14
N ARG A 85 -10.61 -17.97 5.95
CA ARG A 85 -11.65 -19.01 6.01
C ARG A 85 -11.98 -19.65 4.66
N TRP A 86 -12.04 -18.88 3.59
CA TRP A 86 -12.53 -19.33 2.27
C TRP A 86 -11.47 -19.32 1.17
N GLY A 87 -10.24 -18.89 1.49
CA GLY A 87 -9.14 -18.75 0.54
C GLY A 87 -8.92 -17.30 0.09
N ARG A 88 -7.74 -17.06 -0.45
CA ARG A 88 -7.27 -15.72 -0.82
C ARG A 88 -7.91 -15.20 -2.11
N LYS A 89 -8.18 -16.11 -3.05
CA LYS A 89 -8.70 -15.82 -4.39
C LYS A 89 -10.11 -15.23 -4.38
N THR A 90 -11.02 -15.82 -3.61
CA THR A 90 -12.44 -15.44 -3.61
C THR A 90 -12.64 -14.01 -3.11
N PRO A 91 -12.13 -13.59 -1.93
CA PRO A 91 -12.27 -12.21 -1.49
C PRO A 91 -11.54 -11.21 -2.39
N LEU A 92 -10.42 -11.59 -3.02
CA LEU A 92 -9.75 -10.75 -4.02
C LEU A 92 -10.67 -10.46 -5.22
N MET A 93 -11.34 -11.48 -5.76
CA MET A 93 -12.28 -11.30 -6.87
C MET A 93 -13.48 -10.43 -6.48
N ILE A 94 -14.05 -10.65 -5.29
CA ILE A 94 -15.16 -9.85 -4.77
C ILE A 94 -14.72 -8.39 -4.61
N SER A 95 -13.53 -8.17 -4.07
CA SER A 95 -12.93 -6.85 -3.89
C SER A 95 -12.83 -6.07 -5.20
N ILE A 96 -12.19 -6.67 -6.21
CA ILE A 96 -11.99 -6.04 -7.52
C ILE A 96 -13.34 -5.70 -8.17
N LEU A 97 -14.30 -6.63 -8.15
CA LEU A 97 -15.64 -6.37 -8.68
C LEU A 97 -16.33 -5.22 -7.93
N TRP A 98 -16.29 -5.28 -6.61
CA TRP A 98 -16.96 -4.31 -5.75
C TRP A 98 -16.45 -2.88 -5.98
N PHE A 99 -15.12 -2.67 -5.90
CA PHE A 99 -14.61 -1.31 -6.08
C PHE A 99 -14.77 -0.81 -7.52
N SER A 100 -14.62 -1.68 -8.53
CA SER A 100 -14.83 -1.31 -9.93
C SER A 100 -16.26 -0.86 -10.19
N VAL A 101 -17.26 -1.60 -9.69
CA VAL A 101 -18.68 -1.26 -9.84
C VAL A 101 -19.00 0.02 -9.07
N CYS A 102 -18.51 0.16 -7.84
CA CYS A 102 -18.75 1.37 -7.04
C CYS A 102 -18.15 2.60 -7.72
N ASN A 103 -16.95 2.50 -8.29
CA ASN A 103 -16.31 3.60 -9.00
C ASN A 103 -17.09 3.99 -10.27
N PHE A 104 -17.51 3.00 -11.03
CA PHE A 104 -18.33 3.21 -12.23
C PHE A 104 -19.66 3.91 -11.91
N ILE A 105 -20.38 3.45 -10.87
CA ILE A 105 -21.63 4.08 -10.41
C ILE A 105 -21.39 5.49 -9.89
N ALA A 106 -20.27 5.74 -9.19
CA ALA A 106 -19.90 7.07 -8.74
C ALA A 106 -19.76 8.09 -9.88
N GLY A 107 -19.43 7.64 -11.09
CA GLY A 107 -19.41 8.48 -12.30
C GLY A 107 -20.78 9.01 -12.73
N PHE A 108 -21.89 8.40 -12.27
CA PHE A 108 -23.25 8.86 -12.53
C PHE A 108 -23.84 9.70 -11.40
N SER A 109 -23.04 10.16 -10.45
CA SER A 109 -23.52 10.89 -9.27
C SER A 109 -24.34 12.14 -9.65
N PRO A 110 -25.63 12.19 -9.26
CA PRO A 110 -26.46 13.37 -9.44
C PRO A 110 -26.23 14.43 -8.35
N THR A 111 -25.70 14.02 -7.18
CA THR A 111 -25.45 14.86 -6.02
C THR A 111 -24.11 14.49 -5.37
N PHE A 112 -23.56 15.46 -4.62
CA PHE A 112 -22.34 15.25 -3.83
C PHE A 112 -22.47 14.10 -2.81
N TRP A 113 -23.63 13.98 -2.15
CA TRP A 113 -23.89 12.91 -1.17
C TRP A 113 -23.93 11.52 -1.80
N PHE A 114 -24.42 11.41 -3.02
CA PHE A 114 -24.38 10.17 -3.77
C PHE A 114 -22.93 9.77 -4.09
N LEU A 115 -22.12 10.73 -4.54
CA LEU A 115 -20.68 10.52 -4.76
C LEU A 115 -19.99 10.07 -3.49
N LEU A 116 -20.23 10.74 -2.34
CA LEU A 116 -19.67 10.38 -1.04
C LEU A 116 -20.01 8.95 -0.64
N LEU A 117 -21.29 8.55 -0.79
CA LEU A 117 -21.75 7.21 -0.47
C LEU A 117 -20.99 6.14 -1.30
N PHE A 118 -20.93 6.31 -2.63
CA PHE A 118 -20.28 5.33 -3.49
C PHE A 118 -18.75 5.32 -3.33
N ARG A 119 -18.14 6.45 -2.97
CA ARG A 119 -16.72 6.52 -2.61
C ARG A 119 -16.44 5.84 -1.25
N ALA A 120 -17.34 5.92 -0.29
CA ALA A 120 -17.25 5.18 0.96
C ALA A 120 -17.37 3.66 0.72
N LEU A 121 -18.37 3.24 -0.06
CA LEU A 121 -18.53 1.83 -0.46
C LEU A 121 -17.34 1.31 -1.26
N LEU A 122 -16.79 2.11 -2.16
CA LEU A 122 -15.55 1.81 -2.89
C LEU A 122 -14.40 1.55 -1.92
N GLY A 123 -14.25 2.37 -0.87
CA GLY A 123 -13.24 2.18 0.17
C GLY A 123 -13.33 0.80 0.84
N ILE A 124 -14.53 0.30 1.11
CA ILE A 124 -14.73 -1.07 1.63
C ILE A 124 -14.14 -2.09 0.65
N GLY A 125 -14.45 -1.98 -0.64
CA GLY A 125 -13.91 -2.88 -1.66
C GLY A 125 -12.39 -2.84 -1.71
N MET A 126 -11.82 -1.66 -1.88
CA MET A 126 -10.36 -1.45 -1.98
C MET A 126 -9.58 -1.94 -0.76
N GLY A 127 -10.20 -1.92 0.44
CA GLY A 127 -9.57 -2.44 1.65
C GLY A 127 -9.25 -3.93 1.60
N ALA A 128 -10.01 -4.68 0.84
CA ALA A 128 -9.85 -6.12 0.70
C ALA A 128 -8.75 -6.54 -0.28
N GLU A 129 -8.40 -5.69 -1.23
CA GLU A 129 -7.48 -6.03 -2.31
C GLU A 129 -6.07 -6.32 -1.79
N TRP A 130 -5.46 -5.36 -1.10
CA TRP A 130 -4.07 -5.46 -0.65
C TRP A 130 -3.77 -6.70 0.20
N PRO A 131 -4.54 -7.00 1.28
CA PRO A 131 -4.21 -8.16 2.13
C PRO A 131 -4.40 -9.49 1.41
N CYS A 132 -5.42 -9.62 0.57
CA CYS A 132 -5.66 -10.84 -0.19
C CYS A 132 -4.62 -11.03 -1.28
N GLY A 133 -4.27 -9.97 -2.01
CA GLY A 133 -3.24 -9.99 -3.04
C GLY A 133 -1.84 -10.22 -2.46
N ALA A 134 -1.48 -9.53 -1.38
CA ALA A 134 -0.19 -9.71 -0.72
C ALA A 134 -0.02 -11.13 -0.15
N ALA A 135 -1.05 -11.67 0.52
CA ALA A 135 -1.01 -13.05 1.01
C ALA A 135 -0.93 -14.05 -0.15
N LEU A 136 -1.76 -13.90 -1.19
CA LEU A 136 -1.77 -14.75 -2.36
C LEU A 136 -0.39 -14.80 -3.05
N ALA A 137 0.28 -13.66 -3.18
CA ALA A 137 1.58 -13.56 -3.81
C ALA A 137 2.70 -14.09 -2.89
N MET A 138 2.75 -13.64 -1.63
CA MET A 138 3.90 -13.91 -0.74
C MET A 138 3.90 -15.33 -0.17
N GLU A 139 2.73 -15.94 0.08
CA GLU A 139 2.63 -17.33 0.57
C GLU A 139 3.17 -18.35 -0.43
N GLN A 140 3.10 -18.06 -1.71
CA GLN A 140 3.54 -18.98 -2.77
C GLN A 140 4.96 -18.67 -3.27
N TRP A 141 5.48 -17.45 -3.04
CA TRP A 141 6.75 -17.04 -3.64
C TRP A 141 7.96 -17.66 -2.93
N PRO A 142 8.98 -18.15 -3.70
CA PRO A 142 10.20 -18.69 -3.13
C PRO A 142 10.91 -17.69 -2.20
N ILE A 143 11.40 -18.20 -1.04
CA ILE A 143 12.00 -17.38 0.02
C ILE A 143 13.18 -16.56 -0.49
N ARG A 144 13.99 -17.14 -1.40
CA ARG A 144 15.23 -16.55 -1.91
C ARG A 144 15.03 -15.18 -2.58
N SER A 145 13.90 -14.96 -3.25
CA SER A 145 13.59 -13.73 -3.98
C SER A 145 12.30 -13.05 -3.51
N ARG A 146 11.75 -13.45 -2.37
CA ARG A 146 10.49 -12.92 -1.84
C ARG A 146 10.56 -11.44 -1.53
N GLY A 147 11.68 -10.95 -1.02
CA GLY A 147 11.90 -9.53 -0.75
C GLY A 147 11.95 -8.71 -2.03
N PHE A 148 12.68 -9.17 -3.05
CA PHE A 148 12.69 -8.53 -4.36
C PHE A 148 11.28 -8.40 -4.94
N MET A 149 10.52 -9.48 -4.93
CA MET A 149 9.17 -9.49 -5.48
C MET A 149 8.16 -8.74 -4.61
N SER A 150 8.37 -8.71 -3.29
CA SER A 150 7.64 -7.79 -2.41
C SER A 150 7.83 -6.33 -2.83
N GLY A 151 9.07 -5.94 -3.14
CA GLY A 151 9.40 -4.61 -3.65
C GLY A 151 8.72 -4.30 -5.00
N VAL A 152 8.73 -5.25 -5.94
CA VAL A 152 8.05 -5.12 -7.24
C VAL A 152 6.53 -4.99 -7.06
N LEU A 153 5.94 -5.78 -6.13
CA LEU A 153 4.51 -5.70 -5.82
C LEU A 153 4.15 -4.34 -5.24
N GLN A 154 4.83 -3.92 -4.19
CA GLN A 154 4.52 -2.67 -3.50
C GLN A 154 4.81 -1.44 -4.37
N GLY A 155 5.89 -1.48 -5.15
CA GLY A 155 6.28 -0.41 -6.08
C GLY A 155 5.28 -0.17 -7.20
N SER A 156 4.43 -1.15 -7.53
CA SER A 156 3.40 -1.02 -8.57
C SER A 156 2.34 0.05 -8.26
N TRP A 157 2.24 0.50 -7.01
CA TRP A 157 1.48 1.68 -6.62
C TRP A 157 1.87 2.92 -7.45
N GLY A 158 3.17 3.15 -7.64
CA GLY A 158 3.68 4.24 -8.49
C GLY A 158 3.26 4.09 -9.95
N LEU A 159 3.20 2.86 -10.47
CA LEU A 159 2.73 2.61 -11.84
C LEU A 159 1.24 2.89 -12.00
N GLY A 160 0.42 2.56 -11.00
CA GLY A 160 -1.00 2.93 -10.97
C GLY A 160 -1.19 4.45 -11.01
N PHE A 161 -0.35 5.21 -10.28
CA PHE A 161 -0.35 6.67 -10.30
C PHE A 161 0.03 7.22 -11.69
N LEU A 162 1.04 6.66 -12.34
CA LEU A 162 1.41 7.03 -13.72
C LEU A 162 0.28 6.73 -14.70
N LEU A 163 -0.38 5.58 -14.57
CA LEU A 163 -1.49 5.19 -15.43
C LEU A 163 -2.68 6.15 -15.27
N SER A 164 -3.03 6.53 -14.04
CA SER A 164 -4.11 7.50 -13.79
C SER A 164 -3.81 8.87 -14.38
N SER A 165 -2.56 9.32 -14.27
CA SER A 165 -2.12 10.60 -14.85
C SER A 165 -2.16 10.56 -16.39
N ALA A 166 -1.75 9.45 -17.01
CA ALA A 166 -1.83 9.26 -18.45
C ALA A 166 -3.29 9.25 -18.94
N CYS A 167 -4.17 8.53 -18.24
CA CYS A 167 -5.61 8.52 -18.56
C CYS A 167 -6.23 9.90 -18.37
N TYR A 168 -5.86 10.64 -17.34
CA TYR A 168 -6.31 12.01 -17.14
C TYR A 168 -5.90 12.90 -18.31
N TRP A 169 -4.64 12.86 -18.72
CA TRP A 169 -4.14 13.65 -19.86
C TRP A 169 -4.85 13.31 -21.18
N LEU A 170 -5.15 12.03 -21.43
CA LEU A 170 -5.74 11.58 -22.71
C LEU A 170 -7.26 11.80 -22.78
N LEU A 171 -7.95 11.70 -21.66
CA LEU A 171 -9.41 11.49 -21.65
C LEU A 171 -10.20 12.58 -20.92
N PHE A 172 -9.56 13.32 -20.01
CA PHE A 172 -10.26 14.29 -19.17
C PHE A 172 -10.96 15.39 -19.99
N ASP A 173 -10.30 15.94 -21.00
CA ASP A 173 -10.85 17.01 -21.85
C ASP A 173 -12.09 16.57 -22.65
N ARG A 174 -12.21 15.25 -22.92
CA ARG A 174 -13.33 14.70 -23.71
C ARG A 174 -14.49 14.23 -22.84
N PHE A 175 -14.21 13.63 -21.71
CA PHE A 175 -15.20 12.92 -20.88
C PHE A 175 -15.40 13.54 -19.50
N GLY A 176 -14.59 14.52 -19.15
CA GLY A 176 -14.63 15.18 -17.83
C GLY A 176 -14.32 14.22 -16.67
N TRP A 177 -14.60 14.65 -15.45
CA TRP A 177 -14.34 13.87 -14.25
C TRP A 177 -15.20 12.60 -14.15
N ARG A 178 -16.43 12.62 -14.72
CA ARG A 178 -17.28 11.43 -14.76
C ARG A 178 -16.69 10.32 -15.61
N GLY A 179 -16.15 10.67 -16.78
CA GLY A 179 -15.47 9.72 -17.64
C GLY A 179 -14.27 9.06 -16.97
N MET A 180 -13.54 9.82 -16.13
CA MET A 180 -12.43 9.28 -15.34
C MET A 180 -12.89 8.21 -14.33
N LEU A 181 -14.09 8.34 -13.76
CA LEU A 181 -14.66 7.34 -12.86
C LEU A 181 -15.25 6.14 -13.62
N TRP A 182 -15.83 6.35 -14.81
CA TRP A 182 -16.36 5.27 -15.64
C TRP A 182 -15.27 4.29 -16.08
N ILE A 183 -14.06 4.78 -16.36
CA ILE A 183 -12.91 3.91 -16.71
C ILE A 183 -12.57 2.96 -15.55
N GLY A 184 -12.89 3.33 -14.31
CA GLY A 184 -12.73 2.48 -13.14
C GLY A 184 -13.50 1.14 -13.19
N ILE A 185 -14.31 0.88 -14.23
CA ILE A 185 -14.86 -0.46 -14.48
C ILE A 185 -13.81 -1.42 -15.12
N ALA A 186 -12.78 -0.87 -15.76
CA ALA A 186 -11.78 -1.69 -16.46
C ALA A 186 -11.06 -2.71 -15.57
N PRO A 187 -10.74 -2.43 -14.30
CA PRO A 187 -10.20 -3.43 -13.38
C PRO A 187 -11.05 -4.69 -13.25
N ALA A 188 -12.37 -4.61 -13.44
CA ALA A 188 -13.22 -5.80 -13.42
C ALA A 188 -12.82 -6.88 -14.45
N LEU A 189 -12.15 -6.50 -15.54
CA LEU A 189 -11.60 -7.45 -16.51
C LEU A 189 -10.50 -8.34 -15.89
N ALA A 190 -9.77 -7.85 -14.89
CA ALA A 190 -8.77 -8.65 -14.18
C ALA A 190 -9.40 -9.84 -13.44
N ILE A 191 -10.69 -9.77 -13.06
CA ILE A 191 -11.41 -10.87 -12.42
C ILE A 191 -11.42 -12.11 -13.31
N VAL A 192 -11.60 -11.93 -14.62
CA VAL A 192 -11.56 -13.04 -15.59
C VAL A 192 -10.21 -13.76 -15.50
N TYR A 193 -9.10 -12.99 -15.46
CA TYR A 193 -7.78 -13.56 -15.30
C TYR A 193 -7.65 -14.31 -13.96
N VAL A 194 -8.03 -13.69 -12.84
CA VAL A 194 -7.97 -14.32 -11.52
C VAL A 194 -8.82 -15.60 -11.48
N ARG A 195 -10.02 -15.58 -12.07
CA ARG A 195 -10.92 -16.73 -12.06
C ARG A 195 -10.34 -17.96 -12.74
N PHE A 196 -9.71 -17.78 -13.90
CA PHE A 196 -9.29 -18.91 -14.74
C PHE A 196 -7.84 -19.35 -14.49
N PHE A 197 -6.93 -18.45 -14.13
CA PHE A 197 -5.51 -18.75 -14.07
C PHE A 197 -4.96 -18.87 -12.64
N VAL A 198 -5.61 -18.28 -11.64
CA VAL A 198 -5.08 -18.25 -10.27
C VAL A 198 -5.60 -19.43 -9.46
N LYS A 199 -4.69 -20.11 -8.75
CA LYS A 199 -4.99 -21.14 -7.76
C LYS A 199 -4.77 -20.61 -6.33
N GLU A 200 -5.41 -21.25 -5.36
CA GLU A 200 -5.15 -20.94 -3.95
C GLU A 200 -3.74 -21.38 -3.54
N PRO A 201 -3.10 -20.68 -2.57
CA PRO A 201 -1.81 -21.07 -2.04
C PRO A 201 -1.85 -22.48 -1.42
N GLU A 202 -0.89 -23.32 -1.76
CA GLU A 202 -0.82 -24.70 -1.24
C GLU A 202 -0.69 -24.70 0.30
N VAL A 203 0.05 -23.75 0.86
CA VAL A 203 0.21 -23.56 2.32
C VAL A 203 -1.15 -23.33 2.98
N TRP A 204 -2.03 -22.52 2.38
CA TRP A 204 -3.37 -22.29 2.91
C TRP A 204 -4.26 -23.51 2.75
N VAL A 205 -4.22 -24.16 1.58
CA VAL A 205 -5.03 -25.37 1.31
C VAL A 205 -4.72 -26.46 2.33
N GLU A 206 -3.45 -26.71 2.57
CA GLU A 206 -3.01 -27.74 3.52
C GLU A 206 -3.34 -27.35 4.97
N ASN A 207 -3.12 -26.08 5.36
CA ASN A 207 -3.50 -25.61 6.69
C ASN A 207 -5.02 -25.75 6.93
N ASN A 208 -5.86 -25.41 5.96
CA ASN A 208 -7.32 -25.56 6.05
C ASN A 208 -7.72 -27.05 6.15
N ARG A 209 -7.01 -27.93 5.44
CA ARG A 209 -7.19 -29.40 5.53
C ARG A 209 -6.88 -29.89 6.94
N LEU A 210 -5.75 -29.47 7.51
CA LEU A 210 -5.33 -29.84 8.87
C LEU A 210 -6.31 -29.31 9.92
N GLN A 211 -6.75 -28.04 9.83
CA GLN A 211 -7.75 -27.49 10.74
C GLN A 211 -9.06 -28.30 10.77
N LYS A 212 -9.51 -28.76 9.59
CA LYS A 212 -10.72 -29.59 9.48
C LYS A 212 -10.50 -31.01 10.02
N ALA A 213 -9.35 -31.62 9.72
CA ALA A 213 -9.03 -32.96 10.17
C ALA A 213 -8.92 -33.04 11.69
N GLU A 214 -8.38 -32.03 12.34
CA GLU A 214 -8.18 -31.96 13.78
C GLU A 214 -9.36 -31.28 14.54
N ASN A 215 -10.44 -30.89 13.82
CA ASN A 215 -11.57 -30.11 14.39
C ASN A 215 -11.13 -28.81 15.09
N ARG A 216 -10.07 -28.18 14.62
CA ARG A 216 -9.44 -26.97 15.19
C ARG A 216 -9.62 -25.75 14.27
N VAL A 217 -10.80 -25.58 13.72
CA VAL A 217 -11.10 -24.46 12.80
C VAL A 217 -11.18 -23.13 13.56
N VAL A 218 -10.35 -22.16 13.19
CA VAL A 218 -10.38 -20.80 13.73
C VAL A 218 -11.63 -20.08 13.20
N LYS A 219 -12.70 -20.09 14.02
CA LYS A 219 -14.02 -19.52 13.64
C LYS A 219 -14.00 -17.99 13.57
N ALA A 220 -13.17 -17.34 14.38
CA ALA A 220 -13.09 -15.88 14.53
C ALA A 220 -11.62 -15.40 14.43
N PRO A 221 -11.01 -15.36 13.23
CA PRO A 221 -9.62 -14.94 13.05
C PRO A 221 -9.37 -13.53 13.62
N LEU A 222 -10.32 -12.60 13.49
CA LEU A 222 -10.20 -11.25 14.06
C LEU A 222 -10.06 -11.28 15.59
N ALA A 223 -10.82 -12.11 16.31
CA ALA A 223 -10.65 -12.25 17.75
C ALA A 223 -9.35 -12.99 18.09
N ALA A 224 -8.91 -13.92 17.23
CA ALA A 224 -7.70 -14.69 17.43
C ALA A 224 -6.43 -13.85 17.37
N ILE A 225 -6.38 -12.79 16.55
CA ILE A 225 -5.20 -11.91 16.49
C ILE A 225 -4.95 -11.14 17.80
N PHE A 226 -5.96 -11.01 18.68
CA PHE A 226 -5.83 -10.37 19.99
C PHE A 226 -5.51 -11.36 21.13
N ARG A 227 -5.29 -12.65 20.82
CA ARG A 227 -4.88 -13.64 21.83
C ARG A 227 -3.45 -13.40 22.31
N ARG A 228 -3.16 -13.86 23.54
CA ARG A 228 -1.79 -13.89 24.10
C ARG A 228 -0.87 -14.65 23.15
N GLY A 229 0.32 -14.11 22.89
CA GLY A 229 1.30 -14.67 21.94
C GLY A 229 1.27 -14.03 20.54
N ILE A 230 0.15 -13.49 20.09
CA ILE A 230 0.03 -12.80 18.78
C ILE A 230 -0.12 -11.30 18.95
N ILE A 231 -0.86 -10.86 19.96
CA ILE A 231 -1.22 -9.45 20.18
C ILE A 231 -0.02 -8.49 20.19
N GLY A 232 1.09 -8.89 20.82
CA GLY A 232 2.31 -8.05 20.85
C GLY A 232 2.86 -7.80 19.45
N ASN A 233 2.82 -8.83 18.61
CA ASN A 233 3.24 -8.74 17.21
C ASN A 233 2.29 -7.87 16.38
N VAL A 234 0.97 -7.99 16.61
CA VAL A 234 -0.05 -7.15 15.95
C VAL A 234 0.09 -5.69 16.37
N LEU A 235 0.24 -5.40 17.67
CA LEU A 235 0.41 -4.03 18.16
C LEU A 235 1.68 -3.38 17.62
N ASN A 236 2.79 -4.10 17.58
CA ASN A 236 4.02 -3.61 16.95
C ASN A 236 3.82 -3.36 15.45
N ALA A 237 3.10 -4.25 14.74
CA ALA A 237 2.80 -4.07 13.33
C ALA A 237 1.89 -2.85 13.09
N CYS A 238 0.86 -2.65 13.90
CA CYS A 238 0.02 -1.46 13.86
C CYS A 238 0.85 -0.19 14.11
N TRP A 239 1.76 -0.23 15.08
CA TRP A 239 2.61 0.93 15.41
C TRP A 239 3.51 1.31 14.23
N PHE A 240 4.26 0.36 13.66
CA PHE A 240 5.11 0.71 12.54
C PHE A 240 4.32 1.15 11.30
N GLN A 241 3.14 0.59 11.07
CA GLN A 241 2.27 1.02 9.97
C GLN A 241 1.68 2.42 10.21
N CYS A 242 1.18 2.72 11.41
CA CYS A 242 0.74 4.07 11.76
C CYS A 242 1.85 5.10 11.54
N ALA A 243 3.05 4.80 12.05
CA ALA A 243 4.21 5.67 11.92
C ALA A 243 4.63 5.85 10.44
N GLY A 244 4.64 4.77 9.68
CA GLY A 244 4.93 4.79 8.25
C GLY A 244 3.92 5.64 7.47
N PHE A 245 2.62 5.43 7.66
CA PHE A 245 1.58 6.22 6.99
C PHE A 245 1.61 7.69 7.40
N VAL A 246 1.89 8.01 8.67
CA VAL A 246 2.11 9.39 9.12
C VAL A 246 3.28 10.02 8.37
N ALA A 247 4.44 9.33 8.30
CA ALA A 247 5.59 9.80 7.53
C ALA A 247 5.25 10.00 6.04
N TYR A 248 4.64 9.00 5.42
CA TYR A 248 4.29 9.03 4.00
C TYR A 248 3.36 10.18 3.64
N TYR A 249 2.26 10.36 4.36
CA TYR A 249 1.31 11.44 4.07
C TYR A 249 1.84 12.81 4.45
N SER A 250 2.68 12.92 5.50
CA SER A 250 3.36 14.18 5.83
C SER A 250 4.31 14.63 4.71
N ILE A 251 4.96 13.69 4.03
CA ILE A 251 5.87 13.99 2.92
C ILE A 251 5.10 14.26 1.62
N ASN A 252 4.08 13.43 1.31
CA ASN A 252 3.50 13.39 -0.04
C ASN A 252 2.19 14.16 -0.18
N ALA A 253 1.32 14.17 0.86
CA ALA A 253 -0.06 14.65 0.68
C ALA A 253 -0.16 16.16 0.42
N LEU A 254 0.69 16.95 1.04
CA LEU A 254 0.66 18.41 0.95
C LEU A 254 1.83 19.01 0.16
N PHE A 255 2.71 18.17 -0.41
CA PHE A 255 3.87 18.67 -1.13
C PHE A 255 3.48 19.53 -2.36
N ALA A 256 2.52 19.08 -3.16
CA ALA A 256 1.99 19.88 -4.26
C ALA A 256 1.38 21.20 -3.77
N THR A 257 0.68 21.18 -2.64
CA THR A 257 0.10 22.37 -2.02
C THR A 257 1.19 23.33 -1.53
N HIS A 258 2.26 22.79 -0.92
CA HIS A 258 3.42 23.59 -0.51
C HIS A 258 4.07 24.30 -1.72
N LEU A 259 4.31 23.58 -2.81
CA LEU A 259 4.88 24.16 -4.04
C LEU A 259 3.97 25.25 -4.64
N GLN A 260 2.65 25.07 -4.56
CA GLN A 260 1.69 25.99 -5.13
C GLN A 260 1.41 27.19 -4.22
N ALA A 261 1.18 26.97 -2.93
CA ALA A 261 0.73 27.98 -1.98
C ALA A 261 1.89 28.80 -1.40
N ASP A 262 3.02 28.16 -1.05
CA ASP A 262 4.16 28.84 -0.44
C ASP A 262 5.17 29.34 -1.48
N LEU A 263 5.38 28.60 -2.59
CA LEU A 263 6.39 28.90 -3.61
C LEU A 263 5.81 29.45 -4.92
N HIS A 264 4.48 29.47 -5.07
CA HIS A 264 3.76 29.97 -6.24
C HIS A 264 4.23 29.38 -7.59
N LEU A 265 4.61 28.09 -7.61
CA LEU A 265 5.09 27.42 -8.81
C LEU A 265 3.95 27.08 -9.78
N SER A 266 4.26 27.04 -11.08
CA SER A 266 3.30 26.64 -12.10
C SER A 266 3.00 25.12 -12.04
N THR A 267 1.83 24.73 -12.54
CA THR A 267 1.35 23.34 -12.54
C THR A 267 2.35 22.38 -13.19
N ALA A 268 3.03 22.78 -14.26
CA ALA A 268 4.03 21.95 -14.92
C ALA A 268 5.27 21.68 -14.03
N LEU A 269 5.71 22.68 -13.27
CA LEU A 269 6.84 22.56 -12.34
C LEU A 269 6.47 21.73 -11.09
N ILE A 270 5.18 21.62 -10.79
CA ILE A 270 4.66 20.79 -9.68
C ILE A 270 4.52 19.33 -10.12
N ALA A 271 3.96 19.07 -11.29
CA ALA A 271 3.65 17.73 -11.75
C ALA A 271 4.90 16.89 -12.05
N THR A 272 5.90 17.48 -12.69
CA THR A 272 7.11 16.78 -13.13
C THR A 272 7.87 16.08 -11.98
N PRO A 273 8.21 16.74 -10.86
CA PRO A 273 8.91 16.08 -9.75
C PRO A 273 8.07 14.99 -9.09
N ILE A 274 6.75 15.16 -9.02
CA ILE A 274 5.85 14.14 -8.46
C ILE A 274 5.86 12.88 -9.34
N MET A 275 5.79 13.04 -10.66
CA MET A 275 5.85 11.91 -11.59
C MET A 275 7.22 11.21 -11.51
N LEU A 276 8.32 11.96 -11.49
CA LEU A 276 9.67 11.41 -11.40
C LEU A 276 9.88 10.67 -10.07
N ALA A 277 9.41 11.24 -8.96
CA ALA A 277 9.48 10.57 -7.65
C ALA A 277 8.76 9.22 -7.67
N ASN A 278 7.59 9.10 -8.30
CA ASN A 278 6.83 7.84 -8.39
C ASN A 278 7.55 6.77 -9.26
N VAL A 279 8.23 7.16 -10.33
CA VAL A 279 9.10 6.25 -11.09
C VAL A 279 10.24 5.73 -10.20
N LEU A 280 10.87 6.63 -9.44
CA LEU A 280 11.95 6.24 -8.53
C LEU A 280 11.45 5.37 -7.38
N VAL A 281 10.23 5.59 -6.88
CA VAL A 281 9.59 4.70 -5.89
C VAL A 281 9.51 3.27 -6.39
N PHE A 282 9.07 3.04 -7.63
CA PHE A 282 9.01 1.70 -8.22
C PHE A 282 10.38 1.03 -8.31
N LEU A 283 11.36 1.74 -8.86
CA LEU A 283 12.73 1.22 -9.01
C LEU A 283 13.39 0.96 -7.65
N ALA A 284 13.23 1.88 -6.72
CA ALA A 284 13.80 1.79 -5.39
C ALA A 284 13.16 0.66 -4.56
N SER A 285 11.84 0.49 -4.60
CA SER A 285 11.15 -0.62 -3.90
C SER A 285 11.73 -1.97 -4.31
N SER A 286 11.97 -2.17 -5.60
CA SER A 286 12.58 -3.38 -6.13
C SER A 286 14.04 -3.55 -5.68
N SER A 287 14.83 -2.47 -5.73
CA SER A 287 16.24 -2.48 -5.33
C SER A 287 16.41 -2.76 -3.82
N TRP A 288 15.62 -2.11 -2.97
CA TRP A 288 15.60 -2.38 -1.54
C TRP A 288 15.08 -3.79 -1.24
N GLY A 289 14.26 -4.36 -2.14
CA GLY A 289 13.86 -5.76 -2.10
C GLY A 289 15.04 -6.72 -2.21
N ILE A 290 15.94 -6.49 -3.17
CA ILE A 290 17.18 -7.27 -3.31
C ILE A 290 18.05 -7.12 -2.05
N PHE A 291 18.17 -5.90 -1.53
CA PHE A 291 18.89 -5.65 -0.29
C PHE A 291 18.28 -6.44 0.89
N SER A 292 16.95 -6.46 0.98
CA SER A 292 16.19 -7.16 2.00
C SER A 292 16.43 -8.69 1.98
N ASP A 293 16.55 -9.30 0.81
CA ASP A 293 16.85 -10.72 0.69
C ASP A 293 18.28 -11.07 1.19
N ARG A 294 19.19 -10.09 1.16
CA ARG A 294 20.58 -10.28 1.63
C ARG A 294 20.78 -9.93 3.10
N PHE A 295 20.23 -8.79 3.53
CA PHE A 295 20.54 -8.17 4.84
C PHE A 295 19.39 -8.23 5.85
N GLY A 296 18.20 -8.65 5.44
CA GLY A 296 17.01 -8.75 6.29
C GLY A 296 15.96 -7.69 6.01
N ARG A 297 14.70 -8.03 6.38
CA ARG A 297 13.53 -7.18 6.12
C ARG A 297 13.59 -5.88 6.91
N ARG A 298 13.95 -5.97 8.18
CA ARG A 298 14.03 -4.80 9.08
C ARG A 298 15.04 -3.78 8.61
N TRP A 299 16.27 -4.19 8.32
CA TRP A 299 17.33 -3.28 7.90
C TRP A 299 17.04 -2.62 6.55
N ALA A 300 16.40 -3.35 5.64
CA ALA A 300 15.98 -2.80 4.36
C ALA A 300 14.91 -1.68 4.48
N MET A 301 14.22 -1.59 5.62
CA MET A 301 13.27 -0.51 5.93
C MET A 301 13.86 0.53 6.88
N ILE A 302 14.71 0.13 7.83
CA ILE A 302 15.32 1.04 8.82
C ILE A 302 16.31 1.99 8.15
N ILE A 303 17.20 1.48 7.30
CA ILE A 303 18.23 2.32 6.66
C ILE A 303 17.62 3.45 5.83
N PRO A 304 16.65 3.19 4.92
CA PRO A 304 16.01 4.28 4.19
C PRO A 304 15.22 5.23 5.10
N GLY A 305 14.64 4.72 6.20
CA GLY A 305 14.01 5.56 7.22
C GLY A 305 14.99 6.54 7.88
N LEU A 306 16.17 6.06 8.29
CA LEU A 306 17.23 6.91 8.88
C LEU A 306 17.75 7.94 7.88
N ILE A 307 17.96 7.56 6.63
CA ILE A 307 18.37 8.49 5.57
C ILE A 307 17.28 9.56 5.35
N SER A 308 16.01 9.17 5.40
CA SER A 308 14.88 10.09 5.25
C SER A 308 14.81 11.12 6.37
N ILE A 309 15.14 10.74 7.63
CA ILE A 309 15.21 11.67 8.76
C ILE A 309 16.18 12.81 8.49
N VAL A 310 17.29 12.53 7.81
CA VAL A 310 18.31 13.55 7.47
C VAL A 310 17.86 14.40 6.28
N ILE A 311 17.29 13.77 5.23
CA ILE A 311 16.94 14.47 3.98
C ILE A 311 15.74 15.39 4.15
N VAL A 312 14.72 15.00 4.93
CA VAL A 312 13.46 15.75 5.07
C VAL A 312 13.68 17.20 5.54
N PRO A 313 14.44 17.49 6.59
CA PRO A 313 14.69 18.88 6.99
C PRO A 313 15.47 19.67 5.93
N ILE A 314 16.42 19.03 5.25
CA ILE A 314 17.28 19.70 4.27
C ILE A 314 16.46 20.29 3.13
N TYR A 315 15.53 19.53 2.54
CA TYR A 315 14.77 20.04 1.40
C TYR A 315 13.56 20.88 1.81
N LEU A 316 12.87 20.54 2.92
CA LEU A 316 11.69 21.31 3.34
C LEU A 316 12.03 22.68 3.93
N LEU A 317 13.19 22.85 4.53
CA LEU A 317 13.65 24.14 5.07
C LEU A 317 14.48 24.97 4.07
N SER A 318 14.75 24.42 2.89
CA SER A 318 15.49 25.16 1.84
C SER A 318 14.64 26.32 1.29
N GLN A 319 15.32 27.34 0.83
CA GLN A 319 14.74 28.43 0.04
C GLN A 319 14.98 28.24 -1.47
N ASP A 320 15.83 27.31 -1.84
CA ASP A 320 16.13 27.00 -3.24
C ASP A 320 15.14 25.96 -3.78
N THR A 321 14.38 26.36 -4.79
CA THR A 321 13.39 25.50 -5.45
C THR A 321 14.01 24.20 -5.99
N LEU A 322 15.25 24.23 -6.51
CA LEU A 322 15.91 23.01 -7.00
C LEU A 322 16.21 22.04 -5.86
N VAL A 323 16.60 22.54 -4.69
CA VAL A 323 16.84 21.71 -3.50
C VAL A 323 15.53 21.12 -3.00
N ILE A 324 14.43 21.90 -2.97
CA ILE A 324 13.11 21.43 -2.55
C ILE A 324 12.61 20.32 -3.48
N VAL A 325 12.60 20.59 -4.76
CA VAL A 325 12.10 19.65 -5.78
C VAL A 325 13.02 18.42 -5.90
N GLY A 326 14.34 18.63 -5.98
CA GLY A 326 15.32 17.54 -6.04
C GLY A 326 15.31 16.67 -4.79
N GLY A 327 15.19 17.28 -3.62
CA GLY A 327 15.07 16.56 -2.34
C GLY A 327 13.81 15.71 -2.28
N PHE A 328 12.67 16.21 -2.78
CA PHE A 328 11.44 15.43 -2.88
C PHE A 328 11.57 14.23 -3.83
N VAL A 329 12.23 14.41 -4.97
CA VAL A 329 12.49 13.29 -5.89
C VAL A 329 13.40 12.25 -5.24
N ILE A 330 14.46 12.69 -4.56
CA ILE A 330 15.41 11.79 -3.87
C ILE A 330 14.71 11.06 -2.70
N ILE A 331 13.84 11.73 -1.94
CA ILE A 331 13.13 11.08 -0.83
C ILE A 331 12.22 9.93 -1.30
N GLY A 332 11.77 9.96 -2.57
CA GLY A 332 11.07 8.86 -3.20
C GLY A 332 11.86 7.55 -3.19
N LEU A 333 13.20 7.60 -3.30
CA LEU A 333 14.07 6.43 -3.23
C LEU A 333 14.08 5.77 -1.83
N PHE A 334 13.89 6.56 -0.78
CA PHE A 334 14.03 6.13 0.60
C PHE A 334 12.67 6.00 1.30
N ALA A 335 11.97 7.09 1.57
CA ALA A 335 10.68 7.06 2.26
C ALA A 335 9.58 6.40 1.42
N GLY A 336 9.58 6.59 0.10
CA GLY A 336 8.61 5.96 -0.79
C GLY A 336 8.91 4.49 -1.05
N GLY A 337 10.03 4.21 -1.72
CA GLY A 337 10.40 2.87 -2.14
C GLY A 337 11.01 2.01 -1.04
N GLY A 338 11.98 2.56 -0.30
CA GLY A 338 12.74 1.80 0.71
C GLY A 338 11.90 1.35 1.90
N MET A 339 11.13 2.27 2.49
CA MET A 339 10.34 1.95 3.68
C MET A 339 9.18 1.00 3.40
N TYR A 340 8.57 1.07 2.22
CA TYR A 340 7.35 0.31 1.93
C TYR A 340 7.55 -0.95 1.10
N GLY A 341 8.61 -1.05 0.32
CA GLY A 341 8.84 -2.18 -0.59
C GLY A 341 8.80 -3.56 0.09
N GLN A 342 9.17 -3.63 1.38
CA GLN A 342 9.22 -4.89 2.12
C GLN A 342 7.94 -5.24 2.88
N VAL A 343 7.00 -4.31 2.97
CA VAL A 343 5.79 -4.48 3.79
C VAL A 343 4.97 -5.72 3.43
N PRO A 344 4.73 -6.06 2.13
CA PRO A 344 4.02 -7.29 1.78
C PRO A 344 4.68 -8.56 2.33
N ALA A 345 5.99 -8.71 2.16
CA ALA A 345 6.73 -9.85 2.69
C ALA A 345 6.74 -9.81 4.23
N TYR A 346 7.17 -8.69 4.80
CA TYR A 346 7.36 -8.55 6.24
C TYR A 346 6.09 -8.81 7.05
N LEU A 347 4.93 -8.27 6.61
CA LEU A 347 3.67 -8.52 7.31
C LEU A 347 3.19 -9.97 7.17
N ASN A 348 3.33 -10.58 5.99
CA ASN A 348 2.89 -11.95 5.79
C ASN A 348 3.80 -12.97 6.49
N GLU A 349 5.10 -12.71 6.58
CA GLU A 349 6.07 -13.56 7.29
C GLU A 349 5.89 -13.53 8.82
N ARG A 350 5.19 -12.54 9.40
CA ARG A 350 5.03 -12.35 10.85
C ARG A 350 3.96 -13.23 11.49
N TYR A 351 3.02 -13.74 10.71
CA TYR A 351 1.81 -14.34 11.25
C TYR A 351 1.61 -15.79 10.81
N PRO A 352 1.07 -16.65 11.70
CA PRO A 352 0.70 -18.01 11.34
C PRO A 352 -0.41 -18.02 10.27
N THR A 353 -0.42 -19.09 9.46
CA THR A 353 -1.28 -19.22 8.27
C THR A 353 -2.77 -19.08 8.58
N GLU A 354 -3.20 -19.49 9.78
CA GLU A 354 -4.60 -19.48 10.24
C GLU A 354 -5.21 -18.07 10.36
N VAL A 355 -4.38 -17.04 10.58
CA VAL A 355 -4.83 -15.63 10.79
C VAL A 355 -4.01 -14.63 9.99
N ARG A 356 -3.17 -15.08 9.09
CA ARG A 356 -2.19 -14.22 8.37
C ARG A 356 -2.86 -13.09 7.62
N ALA A 357 -3.85 -13.41 6.80
CA ALA A 357 -4.52 -12.38 6.00
C ALA A 357 -5.28 -11.38 6.88
N THR A 358 -5.97 -11.86 7.94
CA THR A 358 -6.67 -10.99 8.90
C THR A 358 -5.69 -10.09 9.65
N ALA A 359 -4.57 -10.63 10.16
CA ALA A 359 -3.60 -9.85 10.93
C ALA A 359 -2.87 -8.81 10.07
N ALA A 360 -2.45 -9.19 8.87
CA ALA A 360 -1.82 -8.29 7.92
C ALA A 360 -2.79 -7.19 7.47
N ALA A 361 -4.04 -7.55 7.14
CA ALA A 361 -5.10 -6.61 6.78
C ALA A 361 -5.35 -5.56 7.87
N PHE A 362 -5.58 -6.03 9.09
CA PHE A 362 -5.85 -5.18 10.24
C PHE A 362 -4.67 -4.23 10.52
N SER A 363 -3.46 -4.78 10.63
CA SER A 363 -2.27 -4.01 10.95
C SER A 363 -1.99 -2.91 9.91
N TYR A 364 -2.10 -3.24 8.62
CA TYR A 364 -1.85 -2.28 7.53
C TYR A 364 -2.88 -1.15 7.53
N HIS A 365 -4.16 -1.47 7.66
CA HIS A 365 -5.23 -0.47 7.50
C HIS A 365 -5.50 0.36 8.77
N VAL A 366 -5.10 -0.11 9.95
CA VAL A 366 -5.00 0.76 11.15
C VAL A 366 -4.02 1.90 10.87
N GLY A 367 -2.90 1.62 10.18
CA GLY A 367 -1.98 2.67 9.71
C GLY A 367 -2.65 3.67 8.76
N ALA A 368 -3.48 3.19 7.83
CA ALA A 368 -4.18 4.05 6.87
C ALA A 368 -5.14 5.04 7.56
N ILE A 369 -5.77 4.66 8.70
CA ILE A 369 -6.58 5.58 9.50
C ILE A 369 -5.74 6.72 10.05
N ALA A 370 -4.59 6.40 10.66
CA ALA A 370 -3.67 7.41 11.17
C ALA A 370 -3.18 8.35 10.06
N GLY A 371 -2.82 7.76 8.91
CA GLY A 371 -2.42 8.52 7.73
C GLY A 371 -3.50 9.45 7.18
N GLY A 372 -4.76 9.02 7.18
CA GLY A 372 -5.89 9.83 6.73
C GLY A 372 -6.14 11.10 7.56
N LEU A 373 -5.69 11.13 8.81
CA LEU A 373 -5.76 12.31 9.68
C LEU A 373 -4.65 13.33 9.42
N VAL A 374 -3.56 12.92 8.78
CA VAL A 374 -2.37 13.78 8.61
C VAL A 374 -2.66 15.04 7.78
N PRO A 375 -3.26 14.97 6.56
CA PRO A 375 -3.48 16.16 5.76
C PRO A 375 -4.33 17.23 6.46
N PRO A 376 -5.49 16.93 7.08
CA PRO A 376 -6.27 17.97 7.77
C PRO A 376 -5.53 18.56 8.97
N ILE A 377 -4.80 17.74 9.75
CA ILE A 377 -4.02 18.23 10.90
C ILE A 377 -2.91 19.17 10.43
N LEU A 378 -2.11 18.78 9.45
CA LEU A 378 -1.01 19.61 8.96
C LEU A 378 -1.52 20.90 8.29
N THR A 379 -2.63 20.82 7.53
CA THR A 379 -3.27 22.00 6.92
C THR A 379 -3.74 22.98 7.98
N TYR A 380 -4.35 22.50 9.07
CA TYR A 380 -4.77 23.35 10.18
C TYR A 380 -3.60 24.17 10.74
N PHE A 381 -2.46 23.52 11.02
CA PHE A 381 -1.27 24.21 11.52
C PHE A 381 -0.62 25.12 10.47
N ALA A 382 -0.62 24.73 9.21
CA ALA A 382 -0.04 25.50 8.12
C ALA A 382 -0.80 26.81 7.84
N THR A 383 -2.14 26.76 7.91
CA THR A 383 -3.01 27.89 7.53
C THR A 383 -3.46 28.74 8.70
N ASN A 384 -3.17 28.35 9.95
CA ASN A 384 -3.60 29.09 11.13
C ASN A 384 -2.89 30.46 11.20
N PRO A 385 -3.64 31.58 11.18
CA PRO A 385 -3.06 32.92 11.14
C PRO A 385 -2.18 33.27 12.36
N SER A 386 -2.44 32.60 13.50
CA SER A 386 -1.69 32.84 14.75
C SER A 386 -0.27 32.30 14.71
N TRP A 387 -0.02 31.27 13.88
CA TRP A 387 1.26 30.54 13.87
C TRP A 387 2.15 30.88 12.68
N LYS A 388 1.57 31.24 11.55
CA LYS A 388 2.26 31.64 10.29
C LYS A 388 3.36 30.68 9.84
N LEU A 389 3.13 29.36 10.00
CA LEU A 389 4.17 28.34 9.79
C LEU A 389 4.38 27.98 8.31
N GLY A 390 3.38 28.27 7.41
CA GLY A 390 3.37 27.70 6.08
C GLY A 390 3.27 26.18 6.08
N PHE A 391 3.40 25.53 4.93
CA PHE A 391 3.28 24.07 4.83
C PHE A 391 4.57 23.32 5.20
N ALA A 392 5.74 23.90 4.92
CA ALA A 392 7.03 23.23 5.13
C ALA A 392 7.27 22.74 6.56
N ILE A 393 7.02 23.59 7.57
CA ILE A 393 7.30 23.26 8.98
C ILE A 393 6.36 22.16 9.51
N PRO A 394 5.02 22.24 9.37
CA PRO A 394 4.13 21.16 9.78
C PRO A 394 4.45 19.82 9.07
N MET A 395 4.72 19.86 7.75
CA MET A 395 5.12 18.69 6.98
C MET A 395 6.40 18.05 7.54
N MET A 396 7.43 18.86 7.81
CA MET A 396 8.69 18.40 8.38
C MET A 396 8.48 17.74 9.75
N ILE A 397 7.74 18.40 10.65
CA ILE A 397 7.50 17.87 12.01
C ILE A 397 6.73 16.55 11.94
N GLY A 398 5.65 16.50 11.14
CA GLY A 398 4.87 15.28 10.94
C GLY A 398 5.69 14.14 10.33
N ALA A 399 6.52 14.45 9.33
CA ALA A 399 7.40 13.47 8.71
C ALA A 399 8.45 12.94 9.69
N LEU A 400 9.15 13.80 10.42
CA LEU A 400 10.14 13.38 11.41
C LEU A 400 9.53 12.56 12.54
N PHE A 401 8.36 12.98 13.06
CA PHE A 401 7.61 12.20 14.04
C PHE A 401 7.29 10.78 13.52
N GLY A 402 6.76 10.68 12.30
CA GLY A 402 6.47 9.40 11.67
C GLY A 402 7.72 8.56 11.45
N LEU A 403 8.78 9.14 10.88
CA LEU A 403 10.03 8.44 10.55
C LEU A 403 10.73 7.89 11.81
N VAL A 404 10.84 8.67 12.87
CA VAL A 404 11.46 8.23 14.14
C VAL A 404 10.66 7.07 14.73
N ASN A 405 9.34 7.23 14.85
CA ASN A 405 8.47 6.15 15.35
C ASN A 405 8.53 4.89 14.47
N PHE A 406 8.61 5.04 13.15
CA PHE A 406 8.75 3.91 12.22
C PHE A 406 10.05 3.13 12.48
N VAL A 407 11.17 3.83 12.59
CA VAL A 407 12.47 3.21 12.89
C VAL A 407 12.44 2.51 14.25
N VAL A 408 11.93 3.17 15.29
CA VAL A 408 11.84 2.59 16.64
C VAL A 408 10.94 1.35 16.64
N ALA A 409 9.78 1.40 16.00
CA ALA A 409 8.86 0.27 15.92
C ALA A 409 9.49 -0.95 15.20
N LEU A 410 10.29 -0.70 14.14
CA LEU A 410 11.02 -1.75 13.45
C LEU A 410 12.19 -2.32 14.28
N LEU A 411 12.91 -1.48 15.03
CA LEU A 411 13.97 -1.94 15.93
C LEU A 411 13.43 -2.88 17.02
N LEU A 412 12.21 -2.63 17.49
CA LEU A 412 11.52 -3.45 18.47
C LEU A 412 10.75 -4.63 17.85
N GLY A 413 10.56 -4.64 16.54
CA GLY A 413 9.88 -5.70 15.81
C GLY A 413 10.77 -6.93 15.52
N PRO A 414 10.20 -8.07 15.12
CA PRO A 414 10.96 -9.26 14.75
C PRO A 414 11.66 -9.09 13.40
N GLU A 415 12.80 -9.74 13.21
CA GLU A 415 13.34 -9.98 11.86
C GLU A 415 12.68 -11.22 11.27
N THR A 416 12.25 -11.14 10.01
CA THR A 416 11.51 -12.21 9.35
C THR A 416 12.24 -12.82 8.16
N LYS A 417 13.46 -12.38 7.87
CA LYS A 417 14.27 -12.96 6.80
C LYS A 417 14.42 -14.46 6.95
N GLY A 418 14.07 -15.22 5.91
CA GLY A 418 14.21 -16.68 5.89
C GLY A 418 13.09 -17.43 6.62
N VAL A 419 12.07 -16.74 7.11
CA VAL A 419 10.89 -17.40 7.70
C VAL A 419 10.13 -18.14 6.60
N GLU A 420 9.96 -19.45 6.80
CA GLU A 420 9.09 -20.27 5.97
C GLU A 420 7.64 -20.09 6.41
N MET A 421 6.77 -19.95 5.42
CA MET A 421 5.33 -19.96 5.67
C MET A 421 4.84 -21.39 5.61
N VAL A 422 4.60 -21.97 6.79
CA VAL A 422 4.24 -23.38 6.96
C VAL A 422 2.74 -23.54 7.19
N PRO A 423 2.16 -24.72 6.86
CA PRO A 423 0.75 -25.00 7.09
C PRO A 423 0.42 -25.43 8.52
N ASP A 424 1.38 -25.41 9.44
CA ASP A 424 1.23 -25.90 10.80
C ASP A 424 0.16 -25.15 11.59
N LEU A 425 -0.51 -25.87 12.51
CA LEU A 425 -1.52 -25.29 13.41
C LEU A 425 -0.82 -24.69 14.64
N VAL A 426 -0.87 -23.36 14.79
CA VAL A 426 -0.18 -22.63 15.86
C VAL A 426 -1.17 -22.05 16.88
N ILE A 427 -2.36 -21.65 16.43
CA ILE A 427 -3.33 -20.86 17.24
C ILE A 427 -4.43 -21.74 17.81
N ALA A 428 -4.74 -22.78 17.17
CA ALA A 428 -5.91 -23.64 17.46
C ALA A 428 -5.75 -24.48 18.72
#